data_d5f2f9cca8935f2eaec1f9d3261ac196
#
_entry.id   d5f2f9cca8935f2eaec1f9d3261ac196
#
_cell.length_a   1.000
_cell.length_b   1.000
_cell.length_c   1.000
_cell.angle_alpha   90.00
_cell.angle_beta   90.00
_cell.angle_gamma   90.00
#
_symmetry.space_group_name_H-M   'P 1'
#
loop_
_entity.id
_entity.type
_entity.pdbx_description
1 polymer ?
#
loop_
_entity_poly.entity_id
_entity_poly.type
_entity_poly.pdbx_seq_one_letter_code
_entity_poly.pdbx_strand_id
1 'polypeptide(L)'
;MLDEIKKDAQTRMNKSVESLRHDLTKVRTGRASTALVDHLKVNYYGSDMPLTQVASVAVTDARSLTITPWEKQMVSAVEKAIINSDLGLTPNTAGTVIRINLPALTEERRKELSKHVHGEGENAKVAIRNIRRDANHQVKELLKEKLISEDDAARSETEIQKLTDDGIKNIDEVVKAKEQELMAV
;
A
#
# COMPACT_ATOMS: atom_id res chain seq x y z
N MET A 1 13.94 -16.96 25.49
CA MET A 1 15.01 -16.43 24.59
C MET A 1 14.74 -16.78 23.13
N LEU A 2 14.70 -18.05 22.75
CA LEU A 2 14.43 -18.44 21.34
C LEU A 2 13.05 -18.03 20.85
N ASP A 3 12.04 -18.17 21.67
CA ASP A 3 10.66 -17.76 21.30
C ASP A 3 10.55 -16.25 21.09
N GLU A 4 11.30 -15.47 21.85
CA GLU A 4 11.36 -14.01 21.67
C GLU A 4 11.99 -13.63 20.34
N ILE A 5 13.10 -14.31 19.97
CA ILE A 5 13.77 -14.10 18.68
C ILE A 5 12.85 -14.41 17.51
N LYS A 6 12.15 -15.55 17.58
CA LYS A 6 11.18 -15.96 16.55
C LYS A 6 10.02 -15.00 16.46
N LYS A 7 9.46 -14.60 17.60
CA LYS A 7 8.34 -13.64 17.65
C LYS A 7 8.72 -12.27 17.11
N ASP A 8 9.91 -11.79 17.47
CA ASP A 8 10.44 -10.54 16.93
C ASP A 8 10.64 -10.61 15.42
N ALA A 9 11.24 -11.70 14.93
CA ALA A 9 11.41 -11.92 13.49
C ALA A 9 10.08 -11.93 12.75
N GLN A 10 9.09 -12.64 13.27
CA GLN A 10 7.75 -12.70 12.68
C GLN A 10 7.08 -11.33 12.64
N THR A 11 7.15 -10.58 13.74
CA THR A 11 6.58 -9.23 13.82
C THR A 11 7.23 -8.29 12.81
N ARG A 12 8.56 -8.33 12.70
CA ARG A 12 9.30 -7.49 11.75
C ARG A 12 9.00 -7.88 10.30
N MET A 13 8.90 -9.18 10.01
CA MET A 13 8.56 -9.68 8.67
C MET A 13 7.13 -9.27 8.29
N ASN A 14 6.17 -9.38 9.20
CA ASN A 14 4.80 -8.93 8.98
C ASN A 14 4.73 -7.43 8.71
N LYS A 15 5.50 -6.62 9.44
CA LYS A 15 5.60 -5.18 9.19
C LYS A 15 6.14 -4.88 7.80
N SER A 16 7.13 -5.65 7.32
CA SER A 16 7.66 -5.48 5.97
C SER A 16 6.61 -5.77 4.90
N VAL A 17 5.80 -6.80 5.08
CA VAL A 17 4.70 -7.12 4.17
C VAL A 17 3.63 -6.01 4.18
N GLU A 18 3.23 -5.55 5.36
CA GLU A 18 2.25 -4.47 5.49
C GLU A 18 2.76 -3.14 4.93
N SER A 19 4.03 -2.83 5.11
CA SER A 19 4.67 -1.67 4.51
C SER A 19 4.61 -1.73 2.98
N LEU A 20 4.88 -2.90 2.40
CA LEU A 20 4.74 -3.11 0.96
C LEU A 20 3.29 -2.89 0.50
N ARG A 21 2.32 -3.46 1.20
CA ARG A 21 0.90 -3.25 0.89
C ARG A 21 0.55 -1.77 0.88
N HIS A 22 0.98 -1.05 1.90
CA HIS A 22 0.74 0.39 2.01
C HIS A 22 1.39 1.16 0.86
N ASP A 23 2.64 0.87 0.53
CA ASP A 23 3.36 1.54 -0.56
C ASP A 23 2.71 1.25 -1.91
N LEU A 24 2.20 0.05 -2.13
CA LEU A 24 1.52 -0.30 -3.37
C LEU A 24 0.13 0.34 -3.50
N THR A 25 -0.51 0.78 -2.41
CA THR A 25 -1.76 1.55 -2.51
C THR A 25 -1.57 2.88 -3.23
N LYS A 26 -0.35 3.42 -3.20
CA LYS A 26 0.01 4.66 -3.88
C LYS A 26 0.21 4.50 -5.39
N VAL A 27 0.34 3.28 -5.86
CA VAL A 27 0.50 2.99 -7.29
C VAL A 27 -0.85 3.09 -7.97
N ARG A 28 -0.94 4.00 -8.95
CA ARG A 28 -2.18 4.20 -9.72
C ARG A 28 -2.37 3.07 -10.72
N THR A 29 -3.46 2.33 -10.58
CA THR A 29 -3.82 1.24 -11.48
C THR A 29 -4.77 1.66 -12.59
N GLY A 30 -5.17 2.93 -12.64
CA GLY A 30 -6.23 3.41 -13.53
C GLY A 30 -7.64 3.08 -13.06
N ARG A 31 -7.77 2.37 -11.96
CA ARG A 31 -9.06 2.09 -11.32
C ARG A 31 -9.47 3.22 -10.40
N ALA A 32 -10.74 3.59 -10.46
CA ALA A 32 -11.32 4.55 -9.53
C ALA A 32 -11.35 3.97 -8.11
N SER A 33 -10.89 4.76 -7.16
CA SER A 33 -10.94 4.46 -5.74
C SER A 33 -11.15 5.74 -4.95
N THR A 34 -11.95 5.68 -3.91
CA THR A 34 -12.14 6.83 -3.00
C THR A 34 -10.85 7.27 -2.36
N ALA A 35 -9.89 6.36 -2.19
CA ALA A 35 -8.57 6.66 -1.65
C ALA A 35 -7.76 7.68 -2.48
N LEU A 36 -8.07 7.86 -3.77
CA LEU A 36 -7.41 8.84 -4.62
C LEU A 36 -7.65 10.28 -4.15
N VAL A 37 -8.77 10.55 -3.54
CA VAL A 37 -9.20 11.90 -3.12
C VAL A 37 -9.33 12.07 -1.62
N ASP A 38 -9.13 11.01 -0.83
CA ASP A 38 -9.28 11.05 0.63
C ASP A 38 -8.33 12.05 1.30
N HIS A 39 -7.16 12.28 0.73
CA HIS A 39 -6.15 13.19 1.27
C HIS A 39 -6.38 14.66 0.88
N LEU A 40 -7.34 14.93 0.00
CA LEU A 40 -7.62 16.29 -0.47
C LEU A 40 -8.28 17.10 0.65
N LYS A 41 -7.84 18.35 0.77
CA LYS A 41 -8.42 19.31 1.69
C LYS A 41 -9.18 20.38 0.90
N VAL A 42 -10.36 20.69 1.38
CA VAL A 42 -11.25 21.70 0.79
C VAL A 42 -11.31 22.89 1.73
N ASN A 43 -11.24 24.09 1.17
CA ASN A 43 -11.47 25.32 1.94
C ASN A 43 -12.96 25.44 2.29
N TYR A 44 -13.28 25.15 3.56
CA TYR A 44 -14.61 25.24 4.12
C TYR A 44 -14.71 26.49 5.00
N TYR A 45 -15.25 27.56 4.43
CA TYR A 45 -15.41 28.86 5.12
C TYR A 45 -14.14 29.35 5.82
N GLY A 46 -13.01 29.26 5.14
CA GLY A 46 -11.69 29.70 5.66
C GLY A 46 -10.89 28.64 6.40
N SER A 47 -11.45 27.45 6.62
CA SER A 47 -10.77 26.33 7.28
C SER A 47 -10.56 25.18 6.29
N ASP A 48 -9.39 24.55 6.34
CA ASP A 48 -9.11 23.37 5.54
C ASP A 48 -9.76 22.14 6.17
N MET A 49 -10.71 21.54 5.44
CA MET A 49 -11.44 20.34 5.86
C MET A 49 -11.15 19.18 4.92
N PRO A 50 -11.02 17.94 5.41
CA PRO A 50 -10.94 16.78 4.54
C PRO A 50 -12.15 16.71 3.60
N LEU A 51 -11.93 16.31 2.36
CA LEU A 51 -12.99 16.20 1.36
C LEU A 51 -14.14 15.31 1.84
N THR A 52 -13.84 14.24 2.54
CA THR A 52 -14.83 13.29 3.07
C THR A 52 -15.77 13.89 4.10
N GLN A 53 -15.39 15.00 4.73
CA GLN A 53 -16.24 15.72 5.68
C GLN A 53 -17.15 16.77 5.03
N VAL A 54 -16.87 17.15 3.78
CA VAL A 54 -17.61 18.18 3.04
C VAL A 54 -18.48 17.60 1.95
N ALA A 55 -18.18 16.38 1.50
CA ALA A 55 -18.86 15.75 0.38
C ALA A 55 -18.94 14.23 0.54
N SER A 56 -19.90 13.64 -0.14
CA SER A 56 -19.98 12.19 -0.34
C SER A 56 -19.16 11.82 -1.56
N VAL A 57 -18.28 10.82 -1.43
CA VAL A 57 -17.45 10.31 -2.52
C VAL A 57 -17.85 8.87 -2.81
N ALA A 58 -18.18 8.58 -4.06
CA ALA A 58 -18.61 7.25 -4.50
C ALA A 58 -17.91 6.85 -5.80
N VAL A 59 -17.59 5.57 -5.93
CA VAL A 59 -17.12 4.97 -7.19
C VAL A 59 -18.35 4.60 -8.00
N THR A 60 -18.52 5.22 -9.17
CA THR A 60 -19.66 4.94 -10.06
C THR A 60 -19.38 3.86 -11.09
N ASP A 61 -18.13 3.77 -11.55
CA ASP A 61 -17.67 2.69 -12.43
C ASP A 61 -16.15 2.51 -12.29
N ALA A 62 -15.54 1.64 -13.09
CA ALA A 62 -14.14 1.28 -12.97
C ALA A 62 -13.17 2.47 -13.08
N ARG A 63 -13.57 3.57 -13.74
CA ARG A 63 -12.73 4.74 -13.98
C ARG A 63 -13.42 6.07 -13.65
N SER A 64 -14.50 6.04 -12.91
CA SER A 64 -15.25 7.25 -12.56
C SER A 64 -15.54 7.35 -11.09
N LEU A 65 -15.31 8.54 -10.54
CA LEU A 65 -15.69 8.93 -9.20
C LEU A 65 -16.79 9.98 -9.27
N THR A 66 -17.73 9.92 -8.34
CA THR A 66 -18.75 10.94 -8.16
C THR A 66 -18.59 11.57 -6.79
N ILE A 67 -18.47 12.90 -6.76
CA ILE A 67 -18.37 13.68 -5.53
C ILE A 67 -19.58 14.57 -5.44
N THR A 68 -20.35 14.41 -4.38
CA THR A 68 -21.55 15.21 -4.13
C THR A 68 -21.37 16.00 -2.84
N PRO A 69 -21.06 17.31 -2.92
CA PRO A 69 -21.00 18.15 -1.73
C PRO A 69 -22.35 18.20 -1.03
N TRP A 70 -22.32 18.19 0.31
CA TRP A 70 -23.55 18.29 1.10
C TRP A 70 -24.18 19.68 1.04
N GLU A 71 -23.35 20.69 0.85
CA GLU A 71 -23.79 22.06 0.67
C GLU A 71 -23.56 22.49 -0.78
N LYS A 72 -24.59 22.98 -1.42
CA LYS A 72 -24.55 23.46 -2.81
C LYS A 72 -23.47 24.55 -3.02
N GLN A 73 -23.26 25.37 -2.01
CA GLN A 73 -22.29 26.46 -2.04
C GLN A 73 -20.84 25.97 -2.07
N MET A 74 -20.59 24.72 -1.68
CA MET A 74 -19.27 24.14 -1.61
C MET A 74 -18.79 23.49 -2.92
N VAL A 75 -19.66 23.39 -3.93
CA VAL A 75 -19.31 22.77 -5.22
C VAL A 75 -18.05 23.44 -5.84
N SER A 76 -18.03 24.76 -5.87
CA SER A 76 -16.90 25.51 -6.43
C SER A 76 -15.59 25.28 -5.63
N ALA A 77 -15.67 25.22 -4.32
CA ALA A 77 -14.49 24.98 -3.46
C ALA A 77 -13.96 23.56 -3.65
N VAL A 78 -14.84 22.57 -3.80
CA VAL A 78 -14.45 21.18 -4.08
C VAL A 78 -13.81 21.06 -5.46
N GLU A 79 -14.37 21.70 -6.48
CA GLU A 79 -13.77 21.72 -7.82
C GLU A 79 -12.36 22.31 -7.80
N LYS A 80 -12.16 23.42 -7.12
CA LYS A 80 -10.86 24.06 -7.00
C LYS A 80 -9.83 23.14 -6.29
N ALA A 81 -10.26 22.47 -5.25
CA ALA A 81 -9.41 21.52 -4.54
C ALA A 81 -8.95 20.37 -5.45
N ILE A 82 -9.82 19.89 -6.32
CA ILE A 82 -9.51 18.83 -7.29
C ILE A 82 -8.57 19.34 -8.38
N ILE A 83 -8.84 20.50 -8.94
CA ILE A 83 -8.02 21.12 -10.02
C ILE A 83 -6.62 21.44 -9.50
N ASN A 84 -6.51 21.96 -8.30
CA ASN A 84 -5.22 22.35 -7.69
C ASN A 84 -4.46 21.16 -7.09
N SER A 85 -5.04 19.96 -7.09
CA SER A 85 -4.35 18.76 -6.63
C SER A 85 -3.31 18.30 -7.65
N ASP A 86 -2.27 17.63 -7.16
CA ASP A 86 -1.22 17.04 -8.02
C ASP A 86 -1.71 15.80 -8.78
N LEU A 87 -2.99 15.48 -8.69
CA LEU A 87 -3.56 14.27 -9.27
C LEU A 87 -3.80 14.37 -10.79
N GLY A 88 -3.78 15.59 -11.35
CA GLY A 88 -4.04 15.79 -12.77
C GLY A 88 -5.45 15.42 -13.21
N LEU A 89 -6.42 15.52 -12.29
CA LEU A 89 -7.81 15.18 -12.53
C LEU A 89 -8.60 16.41 -13.00
N THR A 90 -9.51 16.20 -13.94
CA THR A 90 -10.40 17.25 -14.44
C THR A 90 -11.81 16.97 -13.95
N PRO A 91 -12.40 17.81 -13.07
CA PRO A 91 -13.77 17.64 -12.63
C PRO A 91 -14.75 18.07 -13.73
N ASN A 92 -15.85 17.34 -13.83
CA ASN A 92 -16.96 17.67 -14.72
C ASN A 92 -18.22 17.79 -13.86
N THR A 93 -18.74 19.00 -13.73
CA THR A 93 -19.85 19.30 -12.82
C THR A 93 -21.18 19.38 -13.56
N ALA A 94 -22.16 18.64 -13.05
CA ALA A 94 -23.55 18.73 -13.47
C ALA A 94 -24.42 19.03 -12.23
N GLY A 95 -24.89 20.28 -12.10
CA GLY A 95 -25.64 20.72 -10.93
C GLY A 95 -24.78 20.70 -9.64
N THR A 96 -25.13 19.83 -8.70
CA THR A 96 -24.39 19.65 -7.44
C THR A 96 -23.49 18.41 -7.44
N VAL A 97 -23.47 17.68 -8.55
CA VAL A 97 -22.68 16.43 -8.69
C VAL A 97 -21.43 16.70 -9.50
N ILE A 98 -20.29 16.40 -8.92
CA ILE A 98 -18.98 16.52 -9.57
C ILE A 98 -18.53 15.11 -9.98
N ARG A 99 -18.33 14.91 -11.27
CA ARG A 99 -17.84 13.64 -11.82
C ARG A 99 -16.36 13.79 -12.21
N ILE A 100 -15.57 12.81 -11.82
CA ILE A 100 -14.16 12.72 -12.21
C ILE A 100 -13.98 11.45 -13.03
N ASN A 101 -13.55 11.60 -14.27
CA ASN A 101 -13.19 10.48 -15.13
C ASN A 101 -11.69 10.30 -15.14
N LEU A 102 -11.23 9.10 -14.79
CA LEU A 102 -9.82 8.77 -14.81
C LEU A 102 -9.41 8.33 -16.21
N PRO A 103 -8.29 8.84 -16.77
CA PRO A 103 -7.80 8.36 -18.04
C PRO A 103 -7.33 6.91 -17.94
N ALA A 104 -7.54 6.14 -19.01
CA ALA A 104 -6.99 4.78 -19.09
C ALA A 104 -5.47 4.84 -19.13
N LEU A 105 -4.82 3.89 -18.48
CA LEU A 105 -3.37 3.75 -18.55
C LEU A 105 -2.96 3.28 -19.95
N THR A 106 -1.90 3.86 -20.49
CA THR A 106 -1.26 3.35 -21.71
C THR A 106 -0.55 2.03 -21.42
N GLU A 107 -0.34 1.22 -22.46
CA GLU A 107 0.40 -0.04 -22.30
C GLU A 107 1.83 0.19 -21.78
N GLU A 108 2.50 1.25 -22.26
CA GLU A 108 3.83 1.64 -21.80
C GLU A 108 3.82 1.99 -20.31
N ARG A 109 2.84 2.76 -19.87
CA ARG A 109 2.71 3.14 -18.46
C ARG A 109 2.40 1.94 -17.56
N ARG A 110 1.60 1.00 -18.03
CA ARG A 110 1.35 -0.27 -17.31
C ARG A 110 2.64 -1.06 -17.11
N LYS A 111 3.47 -1.16 -18.13
CA LYS A 111 4.77 -1.84 -18.06
C LYS A 111 5.71 -1.18 -17.06
N GLU A 112 5.78 0.15 -17.07
CA GLU A 112 6.58 0.90 -16.10
C GLU A 112 6.10 0.68 -14.66
N LEU A 113 4.79 0.72 -14.44
CA LEU A 113 4.20 0.49 -13.13
C LEU A 113 4.40 -0.95 -12.67
N SER A 114 4.28 -1.92 -13.55
CA SER A 114 4.57 -3.33 -13.26
C SER A 114 6.02 -3.53 -12.83
N LYS A 115 6.95 -2.90 -13.52
CA LYS A 115 8.36 -2.89 -13.13
C LYS A 115 8.58 -2.27 -11.74
N HIS A 116 7.91 -1.16 -11.47
CA HIS A 116 7.98 -0.49 -10.17
C HIS A 116 7.46 -1.41 -9.06
N VAL A 117 6.32 -2.05 -9.27
CA VAL A 117 5.72 -3.00 -8.32
C VAL A 117 6.65 -4.18 -8.05
N HIS A 118 7.26 -4.75 -9.09
CA HIS A 118 8.25 -5.80 -8.94
C HIS A 118 9.46 -5.34 -8.12
N GLY A 119 9.99 -4.16 -8.38
CA GLY A 119 11.10 -3.57 -7.65
C GLY A 119 10.79 -3.40 -6.17
N GLU A 120 9.61 -2.90 -5.84
CA GLU A 120 9.15 -2.78 -4.46
C GLU A 120 9.03 -4.14 -3.77
N GLY A 121 8.53 -5.15 -4.49
CA GLY A 121 8.46 -6.52 -4.01
C GLY A 121 9.83 -7.11 -3.71
N GLU A 122 10.81 -6.92 -4.59
CA GLU A 122 12.18 -7.39 -4.38
C GLU A 122 12.84 -6.70 -3.18
N ASN A 123 12.61 -5.39 -3.00
CA ASN A 123 13.10 -4.65 -1.83
C ASN A 123 12.51 -5.21 -0.52
N ALA A 124 11.22 -5.53 -0.52
CA ALA A 124 10.56 -6.16 0.63
C ALA A 124 11.15 -7.54 0.95
N LYS A 125 11.44 -8.35 -0.08
CA LYS A 125 12.11 -9.65 0.10
C LYS A 125 13.50 -9.51 0.69
N VAL A 126 14.26 -8.50 0.26
CA VAL A 126 15.58 -8.19 0.85
C VAL A 126 15.44 -7.87 2.32
N ALA A 127 14.44 -7.06 2.70
CA ALA A 127 14.17 -6.75 4.10
C ALA A 127 13.88 -8.01 4.93
N ILE A 128 13.06 -8.92 4.40
CA ILE A 128 12.75 -10.20 5.07
C ILE A 128 14.00 -11.07 5.24
N ARG A 129 14.84 -11.16 4.21
CA ARG A 129 16.09 -11.92 4.30
C ARG A 129 17.06 -11.32 5.32
N ASN A 130 17.10 -10.01 5.44
CA ASN A 130 17.90 -9.34 6.47
C ASN A 130 17.39 -9.66 7.87
N ILE A 131 16.08 -9.67 8.08
CA ILE A 131 15.46 -10.05 9.35
C ILE A 131 15.85 -11.51 9.71
N ARG A 132 15.80 -12.41 8.73
CA ARG A 132 16.25 -13.80 8.91
C ARG A 132 17.70 -13.87 9.36
N ARG A 133 18.58 -13.12 8.70
CA ARG A 133 20.00 -13.08 9.05
C ARG A 133 20.22 -12.60 10.47
N ASP A 134 19.53 -11.54 10.88
CA ASP A 134 19.58 -11.01 12.23
C ASP A 134 19.15 -12.06 13.26
N ALA A 135 18.02 -12.71 13.00
CA ALA A 135 17.49 -13.75 13.88
C ALA A 135 18.43 -14.95 13.99
N ASN A 136 18.96 -15.43 12.87
CA ASN A 136 19.93 -16.53 12.85
C ASN A 136 21.22 -16.16 13.57
N HIS A 137 21.65 -14.92 13.45
CA HIS A 137 22.82 -14.41 14.18
C HIS A 137 22.60 -14.45 15.68
N GLN A 138 21.44 -14.03 16.16
CA GLN A 138 21.09 -14.09 17.58
C GLN A 138 21.07 -15.54 18.10
N VAL A 139 20.52 -16.47 17.31
CA VAL A 139 20.53 -17.90 17.65
C VAL A 139 21.96 -18.43 17.77
N LYS A 140 22.84 -18.08 16.84
CA LYS A 140 24.25 -18.48 16.86
C LYS A 140 25.01 -17.92 18.06
N GLU A 141 24.72 -16.69 18.46
CA GLU A 141 25.32 -16.10 19.66
C GLU A 141 24.89 -16.86 20.93
N LEU A 142 23.61 -17.24 21.05
CA LEU A 142 23.13 -18.05 22.17
C LEU A 142 23.81 -19.43 22.20
N LEU A 143 24.02 -20.05 21.05
CA LEU A 143 24.74 -21.32 20.95
C LEU A 143 26.21 -21.18 21.38
N LYS A 144 26.86 -20.12 20.90
CA LYS A 144 28.25 -19.81 21.25
C LYS A 144 28.45 -19.60 22.76
N GLU A 145 27.49 -18.93 23.38
CA GLU A 145 27.44 -18.72 24.83
C GLU A 145 27.03 -19.96 25.62
N LYS A 146 26.71 -21.05 24.93
CA LYS A 146 26.25 -22.33 25.51
C LYS A 146 24.92 -22.20 26.29
N LEU A 147 24.07 -21.24 25.94
CA LEU A 147 22.78 -21.04 26.54
C LEU A 147 21.70 -21.94 25.92
N ILE A 148 21.97 -22.50 24.76
CA ILE A 148 21.08 -23.44 24.05
C ILE A 148 21.91 -24.60 23.50
N SER A 149 21.24 -25.71 23.19
CA SER A 149 21.87 -26.89 22.55
C SER A 149 21.96 -26.69 21.03
N GLU A 150 22.80 -27.50 20.37
CA GLU A 150 22.89 -27.55 18.91
C GLU A 150 21.56 -27.94 18.27
N ASP A 151 20.83 -28.85 18.88
CA ASP A 151 19.50 -29.28 18.43
C ASP A 151 18.49 -28.13 18.52
N ASP A 152 18.52 -27.35 19.58
CA ASP A 152 17.65 -26.17 19.74
C ASP A 152 17.97 -25.11 18.69
N ALA A 153 19.25 -24.90 18.42
CA ALA A 153 19.71 -23.96 17.39
C ALA A 153 19.22 -24.40 16.00
N ALA A 154 19.40 -25.66 15.64
CA ALA A 154 18.98 -26.20 14.36
C ALA A 154 17.46 -26.11 14.16
N ARG A 155 16.71 -26.43 15.21
CA ARG A 155 15.23 -26.32 15.19
C ARG A 155 14.79 -24.86 14.99
N SER A 156 15.41 -23.94 15.70
CA SER A 156 15.09 -22.52 15.61
C SER A 156 15.43 -21.95 14.23
N GLU A 157 16.54 -22.34 13.64
CA GLU A 157 16.91 -21.94 12.27
C GLU A 157 15.90 -22.46 11.23
N THR A 158 15.41 -23.67 11.41
CA THR A 158 14.36 -24.25 10.56
C THR A 158 13.04 -23.46 10.68
N GLU A 159 12.64 -23.11 11.89
CA GLU A 159 11.44 -22.32 12.12
C GLU A 159 11.55 -20.89 11.57
N ILE A 160 12.72 -20.26 11.73
CA ILE A 160 13.00 -18.95 11.16
C ILE A 160 12.98 -18.99 9.62
N GLN A 161 13.50 -20.08 9.03
CA GLN A 161 13.44 -20.27 7.59
C GLN A 161 11.99 -20.40 7.09
N LYS A 162 11.15 -21.12 7.84
CA LYS A 162 9.73 -21.22 7.53
C LYS A 162 9.03 -19.86 7.57
N LEU A 163 9.29 -19.05 8.60
CA LEU A 163 8.77 -17.70 8.69
C LEU A 163 9.21 -16.84 7.49
N THR A 164 10.45 -17.01 7.06
CA THR A 164 11.00 -16.33 5.89
C THR A 164 10.29 -16.73 4.61
N ASP A 165 10.10 -18.03 4.40
CA ASP A 165 9.42 -18.56 3.22
C ASP A 165 7.96 -18.11 3.16
N ASP A 166 7.26 -18.11 4.29
CA ASP A 166 5.88 -17.62 4.39
C ASP A 166 5.81 -16.11 4.10
N GLY A 167 6.76 -15.34 4.62
CA GLY A 167 6.84 -13.90 4.35
C GLY A 167 7.09 -13.58 2.87
N ILE A 168 8.00 -14.31 2.22
CA ILE A 168 8.28 -14.16 0.78
C ILE A 168 7.05 -14.54 -0.05
N LYS A 169 6.36 -15.62 0.32
CA LYS A 169 5.11 -16.02 -0.32
C LYS A 169 4.05 -14.93 -0.23
N ASN A 170 3.89 -14.32 0.94
CA ASN A 170 2.96 -13.21 1.15
C ASN A 170 3.33 -12.01 0.27
N ILE A 171 4.60 -11.69 0.13
CA ILE A 171 5.07 -10.63 -0.78
C ILE A 171 4.71 -10.96 -2.23
N ASP A 172 4.95 -12.18 -2.67
CA ASP A 172 4.61 -12.60 -4.04
C ASP A 172 3.11 -12.49 -4.30
N GLU A 173 2.28 -12.84 -3.34
CA GLU A 173 0.82 -12.69 -3.43
C GLU A 173 0.40 -11.23 -3.55
N VAL A 174 0.99 -10.34 -2.75
CA VAL A 174 0.72 -8.89 -2.78
C VAL A 174 1.12 -8.30 -4.13
N VAL A 175 2.30 -8.64 -4.63
CA VAL A 175 2.80 -8.19 -5.94
C VAL A 175 1.91 -8.70 -7.06
N LYS A 176 1.55 -9.97 -7.05
CA LYS A 176 0.69 -10.59 -8.06
C LYS A 176 -0.69 -9.94 -8.10
N ALA A 177 -1.29 -9.70 -6.93
CA ALA A 177 -2.59 -9.03 -6.84
C ALA A 177 -2.54 -7.63 -7.46
N LYS A 178 -1.47 -6.87 -7.19
CA LYS A 178 -1.30 -5.53 -7.75
C LYS A 178 -1.08 -5.56 -9.26
N GLU A 179 -0.31 -6.50 -9.75
CA GLU A 179 -0.11 -6.68 -11.20
C GLU A 179 -1.41 -7.03 -11.91
N GLN A 180 -2.23 -7.89 -11.31
CA GLN A 180 -3.55 -8.20 -11.84
C GLN A 180 -4.45 -6.96 -11.92
N GLU A 181 -4.42 -6.09 -10.92
CA GLU A 181 -5.13 -4.80 -10.96
C GLU A 181 -4.65 -3.93 -12.12
N LEU A 182 -3.34 -3.86 -12.36
CA LEU A 182 -2.75 -3.10 -13.47
C LEU A 182 -3.19 -3.63 -14.83
N MET A 183 -3.39 -4.94 -14.96
CA MET A 183 -3.76 -5.60 -16.22
C MET A 183 -5.26 -5.69 -16.45
N ALA A 184 -6.08 -5.48 -15.42
CA ALA A 184 -7.54 -5.67 -15.48
C ALA A 184 -8.31 -4.51 -16.13
N VAL A 185 -7.64 -3.44 -16.53
CA VAL A 185 -8.29 -2.21 -17.05
C VAL A 185 -8.15 -2.09 -18.55
#